data_f2bd957fb36c6d3f2010a8ef286576b8
#
_entry.id   f2bd957fb36c6d3f2010a8ef286576b8
#
_cell.length_a   1.000
_cell.length_b   1.000
_cell.length_c   1.000
_cell.angle_alpha   90.00
_cell.angle_beta   90.00
_cell.angle_gamma   90.00
#
_symmetry.space_group_name_H-M   'P 1'
#
loop_
_entity.id
_entity.type
_entity.pdbx_description
1 polymer ?
#
loop_
_entity_poly.entity_id
_entity_poly.type
_entity_poly.pdbx_seq_one_letter_code
_entity_poly.pdbx_strand_id
1 'polypeptide(L)' 'MHWPKLLTTAQALEYSNLTLVELDALSELGEIKFIVPIKQKRKFLKQSIDDYFKREGNIEWK' A
#
# COMPACT_ATOMS: atom_id res chain seq x y z
N MET A 1 7.46 16.36 -1.77
CA MET A 1 8.06 15.21 -1.07
C MET A 1 7.95 13.96 -1.91
N HIS A 2 9.04 13.20 -1.97
CA HIS A 2 9.03 11.97 -2.74
C HIS A 2 8.85 10.77 -1.85
N TRP A 3 7.99 9.88 -2.29
CA TRP A 3 7.83 8.60 -1.62
C TRP A 3 8.72 7.56 -2.28
N PRO A 4 9.38 6.71 -1.52
CA PRO A 4 10.18 5.65 -2.12
C PRO A 4 9.30 4.63 -2.81
N LYS A 5 9.91 3.83 -3.68
CA LYS A 5 9.17 2.80 -4.38
C LYS A 5 8.66 1.72 -3.45
N LEU A 6 9.40 1.45 -2.39
CA LEU A 6 9.00 0.50 -1.37
C LEU A 6 8.72 1.27 -0.09
N LEU A 7 7.56 1.02 0.47
CA LEU A 7 7.10 1.73 1.66
C LEU A 7 7.06 0.78 2.84
N THR A 8 7.50 1.27 3.98
CA THR A 8 7.28 0.53 5.23
C THR A 8 5.79 0.54 5.52
N THR A 9 5.37 -0.29 6.48
CA THR A 9 3.96 -0.30 6.86
C THR A 9 3.49 1.09 7.27
N ALA A 10 4.26 1.79 8.08
CA ALA A 10 3.88 3.13 8.51
C ALA A 10 3.77 4.08 7.32
N GLN A 11 4.73 4.01 6.42
CA GLN A 11 4.70 4.86 5.23
C GLN A 11 3.52 4.52 4.34
N ALA A 12 3.23 3.23 4.20
CA ALA A 12 2.12 2.80 3.37
C ALA A 12 0.79 3.31 3.93
N LEU A 13 0.64 3.25 5.24
CA LEU A 13 -0.58 3.77 5.88
C LEU A 13 -0.72 5.26 5.65
N GLU A 14 0.37 5.98 5.79
CA GLU A 14 0.36 7.41 5.60
C GLU A 14 0.08 7.77 4.14
N TYR A 15 0.73 7.07 3.23
CA TYR A 15 0.59 7.34 1.81
C TYR A 15 -0.81 7.03 1.31
N SER A 16 -1.37 5.90 1.75
CA SER A 16 -2.65 5.43 1.26
C SER A 16 -3.83 5.97 2.07
N ASN A 17 -3.56 6.46 3.26
CA ASN A 17 -4.61 6.92 4.17
C ASN A 17 -5.57 5.79 4.56
N LEU A 18 -5.09 4.57 4.53
CA LEU A 18 -5.86 3.41 4.97
C LEU A 18 -5.54 3.09 6.42
N THR A 19 -6.43 2.34 7.05
CA THR A 19 -6.13 1.83 8.37
C THR A 19 -5.26 0.58 8.24
N LEU A 20 -4.64 0.20 9.34
CA LEU A 20 -3.81 -1.01 9.34
C LEU A 20 -4.63 -2.23 8.94
N VAL A 21 -5.84 -2.33 9.44
CA VAL A 21 -6.72 -3.46 9.13
C VAL A 21 -7.03 -3.49 7.64
N GLU A 22 -7.31 -2.35 7.06
CA GLU A 22 -7.61 -2.28 5.63
C GLU A 22 -6.41 -2.64 4.78
N LEU A 23 -5.25 -2.09 5.13
CA LEU A 23 -4.03 -2.39 4.38
C LEU A 23 -3.71 -3.87 4.46
N ASP A 24 -3.84 -4.45 5.64
CA ASP A 24 -3.57 -5.85 5.85
C ASP A 24 -4.52 -6.71 5.02
N ALA A 25 -5.80 -6.39 5.06
CA ALA A 25 -6.81 -7.14 4.31
C ALA A 25 -6.54 -7.06 2.81
N LEU A 26 -6.22 -5.89 2.31
CA LEU A 26 -5.96 -5.73 0.88
C LEU A 26 -4.70 -6.48 0.47
N SER A 27 -3.71 -6.53 1.34
CA SER A 27 -2.50 -7.29 1.08
C SER A 27 -2.79 -8.78 1.02
N GLU A 28 -3.63 -9.26 1.93
CA GLU A 28 -4.01 -10.67 1.97
C GLU A 28 -4.80 -11.07 0.73
N LEU A 29 -5.61 -10.16 0.24
CA LEU A 29 -6.41 -10.41 -0.96
C LEU A 29 -5.60 -10.28 -2.24
N GLY A 30 -4.35 -9.81 -2.15
CA GLY A 30 -3.54 -9.62 -3.32
C GLY A 30 -3.82 -8.33 -4.07
N GLU A 31 -4.63 -7.46 -3.50
CA GLU A 31 -4.94 -6.18 -4.13
C GLU A 31 -3.77 -5.23 -4.05
N ILE A 32 -3.01 -5.30 -2.97
CA ILE A 32 -1.82 -4.50 -2.79
C ILE A 32 -0.66 -5.46 -2.61
N LYS A 33 0.33 -5.35 -3.47
CA LYS A 33 1.49 -6.23 -3.44
C LYS A 33 2.53 -5.74 -2.47
N PHE A 34 3.22 -6.67 -1.87
CA PHE A 34 4.28 -6.36 -0.93
C PHE A 34 5.36 -7.43 -1.03
N ILE A 35 6.52 -7.10 -0.48
CA ILE A 35 7.61 -8.06 -0.35
C ILE A 35 7.99 -8.14 1.12
N VAL A 36 8.59 -9.27 1.49
CA VAL A 36 9.07 -9.48 2.84
C VAL A 36 10.56 -9.76 2.76
N PRO A 37 11.39 -8.73 2.89
CA PRO A 37 12.84 -8.94 2.88
C PRO A 37 13.24 -9.83 4.05
N ILE A 38 14.34 -10.55 3.86
CA ILE A 38 14.84 -11.45 4.89
C ILE A 38 15.06 -10.66 6.18
N LYS A 39 14.46 -11.17 7.27
CA LYS A 39 14.61 -10.60 8.61
C LYS A 39 14.11 -9.16 8.71
N GLN A 40 13.20 -8.79 7.84
CA GLN A 40 12.62 -7.45 7.88
C GLN A 40 11.12 -7.53 7.79
N LYS A 41 10.50 -6.41 8.10
CA LYS A 41 9.06 -6.29 8.00
C LYS A 41 8.66 -6.08 6.55
N ARG A 42 7.35 -6.20 6.28
CA ARG A 42 6.83 -6.01 4.94
C ARG A 42 7.21 -4.66 4.37
N LYS A 43 7.46 -4.67 3.08
CA LYS A 43 7.63 -3.45 2.31
C LYS A 43 6.56 -3.45 1.23
N PHE A 44 5.75 -2.43 1.17
CA PHE A 44 4.66 -2.36 0.22
C PHE A 44 5.11 -1.62 -1.03
N LEU A 45 4.65 -2.09 -2.18
CA LEU A 45 4.99 -1.46 -3.44
C LEU A 45 4.09 -0.25 -3.64
N LYS A 46 4.71 0.92 -3.71
CA LYS A 46 3.98 2.15 -3.92
C LYS A 46 3.12 2.07 -5.18
N GLN A 47 3.70 1.50 -6.24
CA GLN A 47 3.00 1.36 -7.50
C GLN A 47 1.74 0.52 -7.33
N SER A 48 1.82 -0.51 -6.50
CA SER A 48 0.67 -1.38 -6.27
C SER A 48 -0.46 -0.63 -5.56
N ILE A 49 -0.11 0.23 -4.64
CA ILE A 49 -1.11 1.06 -3.97
C ILE A 49 -1.75 2.01 -4.97
N ASP A 50 -0.93 2.64 -5.82
CA ASP A 50 -1.44 3.53 -6.85
C ASP A 50 -2.38 2.79 -7.79
N ASP A 51 -1.98 1.58 -8.19
CA ASP A 51 -2.80 0.79 -9.11
C ASP A 51 -4.12 0.37 -8.47
N TYR A 52 -4.07 0.06 -7.20
CA TYR A 52 -5.30 -0.29 -6.49
C TYR A 52 -6.29 0.86 -6.53
N PHE A 53 -5.84 2.05 -6.15
CA PHE A 53 -6.72 3.22 -6.16
C PHE A 53 -7.15 3.59 -7.56
N LYS A 54 -6.31 3.32 -8.53
CA LYS A 54 -6.65 3.60 -9.92
C LYS A 54 -7.73 2.66 -10.43
N ARG A 55 -7.68 1.39 -10.02
CA ARG A 55 -8.71 0.42 -10.37
C ARG A 55 -10.03 0.74 -9.69
N GLU A 56 -9.94 1.16 -8.44
CA GLU A 56 -11.09 1.61 -7.68
C GLU A 56 -11.39 3.05 -8.01
N GLY A 57 -10.87 3.50 -9.09
CA GLY A 57 -10.62 4.88 -9.39
C GLY A 57 -11.80 5.72 -9.62
N ASN A 58 -12.93 5.15 -9.56
CA ASN A 58 -14.12 5.96 -9.56
C ASN A 58 -14.38 6.55 -8.21
N ILE A 59 -13.60 6.12 -7.25
CA ILE A 59 -13.70 6.68 -5.92
C ILE A 59 -13.32 8.13 -5.98
N GLU A 60 -14.17 8.95 -5.47
CA GLU A 60 -13.92 10.37 -5.45
C GLU A 60 -13.01 10.74 -4.31
N TRP A 61 -12.01 11.47 -4.64
CA TRP A 61 -11.05 11.90 -3.66
C TRP A 61 -11.23 13.33 -3.26
N LYS A 62 -12.36 13.82 -3.46
CA LYS A 62 -12.65 15.22 -3.16
C LYS A 62 -12.53 15.53 -1.71
#